data_5f637460c063dbe4245536119b8f78d6
#
_entry.id   5f637460c063dbe4245536119b8f78d6
#
_cell.length_a   1.000
_cell.length_b   1.000
_cell.length_c   1.000
_cell.angle_alpha   90.00
_cell.angle_beta   90.00
_cell.angle_gamma   90.00
#
_symmetry.space_group_name_H-M   'P 1'
#
loop_
_entity.id
_entity.type
_entity.pdbx_description
1 polymer ?
#
loop_
_entity_poly.entity_id
_entity_poly.type
_entity_poly.pdbx_seq_one_letter_code
_entity_poly.pdbx_strand_id
1 'polypeptide(L)'
;MKFKNILFIPLACVVLSACAGGTKGGPNLELDNIETKEFMRFPDITIEVNQRLCVDNYVIENAGTEVLVYDTSIVKFENNNLVGLKEGETYILVKVNDEHQKVNVKVLPSGSFSRAWNFDDMKSGQKIVAFGDSVTANATINADLTYVRQISKRYGLEFKNNYAIGGTTGTYMYAGSNIWKEYRSAKDVIDGPRRVKEAVDNGEIADVDYAFIAYGHNDQYFQPPITVEGDNVYNIENFDNAHSFKGSYRFMVNYLRHANPNIKIILLNCTYSEYCQTSGRTWGSEYMYPDYRHAIEELAEELDVKTVDPWNYMETIFDANTKNIYYKDVVHLSVKGHEKLADYIIKF
;
A
#
# COMPACT_ATOMS: atom_id res chain seq x y z
N MET A 1 -3.82 -6.11 48.86
CA MET A 1 -3.99 -5.20 47.70
C MET A 1 -4.96 -5.88 46.74
N LYS A 2 -6.21 -5.39 46.61
CA LYS A 2 -7.26 -6.07 45.84
C LYS A 2 -7.20 -5.61 44.40
N PHE A 3 -6.94 -6.53 43.48
CA PHE A 3 -7.08 -6.30 42.06
C PHE A 3 -8.56 -6.17 41.69
N LYS A 4 -8.94 -5.02 41.15
CA LYS A 4 -10.26 -4.81 40.53
C LYS A 4 -10.22 -5.45 39.13
N ASN A 5 -11.05 -6.47 38.95
CA ASN A 5 -11.37 -7.00 37.63
C ASN A 5 -12.09 -5.92 36.81
N ILE A 6 -11.45 -5.45 35.77
CA ILE A 6 -12.10 -4.63 34.74
C ILE A 6 -12.77 -5.62 33.81
N LEU A 7 -14.09 -5.63 33.85
CA LEU A 7 -14.95 -6.41 32.97
C LEU A 7 -14.93 -5.74 31.59
N PHE A 8 -14.27 -6.33 30.63
CA PHE A 8 -14.42 -5.97 29.23
C PHE A 8 -15.83 -6.39 28.77
N ILE A 9 -16.70 -5.43 28.58
CA ILE A 9 -17.97 -5.62 27.88
C ILE A 9 -17.64 -5.43 26.40
N PRO A 10 -17.80 -6.44 25.54
CA PRO A 10 -17.72 -6.22 24.11
C PRO A 10 -18.91 -5.34 23.70
N LEU A 11 -18.63 -4.15 23.22
CA LEU A 11 -19.63 -3.28 22.63
C LEU A 11 -20.11 -3.96 21.34
N ALA A 12 -21.27 -4.57 21.40
CA ALA A 12 -21.92 -5.15 20.24
C ALA A 12 -22.21 -4.01 19.25
N CYS A 13 -21.61 -4.05 18.06
CA CYS A 13 -22.05 -3.27 16.93
C CYS A 13 -23.54 -3.54 16.70
N VAL A 14 -24.37 -2.62 17.09
CA VAL A 14 -25.78 -2.65 16.69
C VAL A 14 -25.81 -2.19 15.23
N VAL A 15 -25.72 -3.16 14.34
CA VAL A 15 -26.13 -2.96 12.96
C VAL A 15 -27.63 -2.76 13.01
N LEU A 16 -28.10 -1.53 12.99
CA LEU A 16 -29.47 -1.22 12.65
C LEU A 16 -29.67 -1.57 11.16
N SER A 17 -29.78 -2.87 10.92
CA SER A 17 -30.35 -3.39 9.70
C SER A 17 -31.82 -3.01 9.70
N ALA A 18 -32.17 -1.96 9.00
CA ALA A 18 -33.54 -1.72 8.59
C ALA A 18 -33.93 -2.84 7.62
N CYS A 19 -34.27 -4.01 8.17
CA CYS A 19 -34.92 -5.08 7.43
C CYS A 19 -36.40 -4.75 7.29
N ALA A 20 -36.78 -4.21 6.17
CA ALA A 20 -38.17 -4.32 5.70
C ALA A 20 -38.16 -4.25 4.17
N GLY A 21 -38.49 -5.38 3.53
CA GLY A 21 -39.05 -5.43 2.20
C GLY A 21 -38.11 -5.02 1.05
N GLY A 22 -37.84 -5.93 0.12
CA GLY A 22 -36.97 -5.74 -1.04
C GLY A 22 -37.16 -4.43 -1.78
N THR A 23 -36.50 -3.38 -1.33
CA THR A 23 -36.33 -2.12 -2.05
C THR A 23 -35.04 -2.21 -2.86
N LYS A 24 -35.17 -1.98 -4.16
CA LYS A 24 -34.03 -1.71 -5.04
C LYS A 24 -33.21 -0.60 -4.38
N GLY A 25 -31.90 -0.79 -4.18
CA GLY A 25 -31.01 0.23 -3.66
C GLY A 25 -31.18 1.56 -4.40
N GLY A 26 -31.02 2.67 -3.69
CA GLY A 26 -31.17 4.00 -4.23
C GLY A 26 -30.82 5.08 -3.20
N PRO A 27 -31.00 6.38 -3.54
CA PRO A 27 -30.65 7.49 -2.66
C PRO A 27 -31.42 7.52 -1.34
N ASN A 28 -30.73 7.78 -0.25
CA ASN A 28 -31.29 8.05 1.06
C ASN A 28 -31.34 9.57 1.32
N LEU A 29 -32.44 10.21 0.99
CA LEU A 29 -32.62 11.67 1.06
C LEU A 29 -32.60 12.23 2.49
N GLU A 30 -32.76 11.39 3.53
CA GLU A 30 -32.71 11.84 4.92
C GLU A 30 -31.30 12.30 5.32
N LEU A 31 -30.27 11.84 4.62
CA LEU A 31 -28.88 12.18 4.91
C LEU A 31 -28.49 13.60 4.47
N ASP A 32 -29.25 14.24 3.59
CA ASP A 32 -28.92 15.59 3.07
C ASP A 32 -29.07 16.70 4.14
N ASN A 33 -29.77 16.44 5.25
CA ASN A 33 -30.02 17.41 6.31
C ASN A 33 -29.12 17.24 7.54
N ILE A 34 -28.15 16.34 7.49
CA ILE A 34 -27.23 16.09 8.61
C ILE A 34 -26.13 17.15 8.59
N GLU A 35 -25.89 17.82 9.72
CA GLU A 35 -24.78 18.74 9.90
C GLU A 35 -23.46 17.97 9.83
N THR A 36 -22.50 18.50 9.07
CA THR A 36 -21.22 17.83 8.83
C THR A 36 -20.03 18.67 9.25
N LYS A 37 -18.95 17.99 9.68
CA LYS A 37 -17.69 18.58 10.10
C LYS A 37 -16.54 17.78 9.47
N GLU A 38 -15.41 18.41 9.23
CA GLU A 38 -14.25 17.77 8.62
C GLU A 38 -13.36 17.12 9.70
N PHE A 39 -13.17 15.81 9.62
CA PHE A 39 -12.26 15.04 10.49
C PHE A 39 -11.58 13.88 9.76
N MET A 40 -11.92 13.64 8.50
CA MET A 40 -11.17 12.72 7.65
C MET A 40 -10.07 13.46 6.93
N ARG A 41 -8.97 12.76 6.70
CA ARG A 41 -7.84 13.31 5.96
C ARG A 41 -8.19 13.66 4.52
N PHE A 42 -9.05 12.84 3.90
CA PHE A 42 -9.53 13.05 2.54
C PHE A 42 -11.05 13.09 2.51
N PRO A 43 -11.63 14.18 2.02
CA PRO A 43 -13.09 14.29 1.90
C PRO A 43 -13.68 13.49 0.74
N ASP A 44 -12.83 13.06 -0.21
CA ASP A 44 -13.27 12.37 -1.43
C ASP A 44 -12.64 10.97 -1.55
N ILE A 45 -13.41 9.99 -1.97
CA ILE A 45 -12.96 8.60 -2.20
C ILE A 45 -13.23 8.23 -3.65
N THR A 46 -12.23 7.64 -4.31
CA THR A 46 -12.39 7.04 -5.63
C THR A 46 -12.06 5.55 -5.55
N ILE A 47 -12.99 4.69 -5.96
CA ILE A 47 -12.84 3.23 -6.03
C ILE A 47 -13.38 2.71 -7.36
N GLU A 48 -13.09 1.45 -7.68
CA GLU A 48 -13.70 0.77 -8.81
C GLU A 48 -14.88 -0.12 -8.41
N VAL A 49 -15.67 -0.52 -9.39
CA VAL A 49 -16.66 -1.58 -9.20
C VAL A 49 -15.97 -2.85 -8.71
N ASN A 50 -16.50 -3.46 -7.65
CA ASN A 50 -15.98 -4.59 -6.87
C ASN A 50 -14.75 -4.31 -6.00
N GLN A 51 -14.16 -3.13 -6.06
CA GLN A 51 -13.09 -2.77 -5.15
C GLN A 51 -13.63 -2.54 -3.74
N ARG A 52 -12.80 -2.89 -2.75
CA ARG A 52 -13.05 -2.68 -1.32
C ARG A 52 -12.07 -1.65 -0.77
N LEU A 53 -12.56 -0.72 0.03
CA LEU A 53 -11.74 0.28 0.70
C LEU A 53 -12.15 0.38 2.16
N CYS A 54 -11.21 0.19 3.07
CA CYS A 54 -11.46 0.37 4.51
C CYS A 54 -11.50 1.86 4.86
N VAL A 55 -12.67 2.33 5.30
CA VAL A 55 -12.89 3.75 5.63
C VAL A 55 -12.06 4.17 6.84
N ASP A 56 -11.86 3.28 7.81
CA ASP A 56 -11.11 3.58 9.03
C ASP A 56 -9.64 3.97 8.76
N ASN A 57 -9.10 3.59 7.60
CA ASN A 57 -7.75 4.02 7.19
C ASN A 57 -7.62 5.53 6.98
N TYR A 58 -8.72 6.23 6.84
CA TYR A 58 -8.76 7.67 6.53
C TYR A 58 -9.32 8.51 7.67
N VAL A 59 -9.78 7.89 8.74
CA VAL A 59 -10.29 8.60 9.92
C VAL A 59 -9.11 9.00 10.81
N ILE A 60 -9.09 10.27 11.22
CA ILE A 60 -7.98 10.83 12.02
C ILE A 60 -8.05 10.35 13.47
N GLU A 61 -9.24 10.06 13.99
CA GLU A 61 -9.47 9.66 15.37
C GLU A 61 -9.91 8.19 15.48
N ASN A 62 -9.32 7.47 16.42
CA ASN A 62 -9.57 6.04 16.68
C ASN A 62 -10.85 5.84 17.53
N ALA A 63 -11.99 6.29 17.03
CA ALA A 63 -13.27 6.03 17.64
C ALA A 63 -14.13 5.19 16.68
N GLY A 64 -14.90 4.25 17.19
CA GLY A 64 -15.72 3.37 16.34
C GLY A 64 -16.44 4.13 15.24
N THR A 65 -16.18 3.73 14.00
CA THR A 65 -16.65 4.41 12.81
C THR A 65 -17.97 3.82 12.36
N GLU A 66 -19.00 4.66 12.23
CA GLU A 66 -20.26 4.30 11.61
C GLU A 66 -20.34 4.96 10.23
N VAL A 67 -20.77 4.21 9.22
CA VAL A 67 -20.90 4.73 7.85
C VAL A 67 -22.34 4.61 7.38
N LEU A 68 -22.91 5.74 6.99
CA LEU A 68 -24.23 5.82 6.37
C LEU A 68 -24.05 6.06 4.88
N VAL A 69 -24.60 5.19 4.07
CA VAL A 69 -24.50 5.27 2.60
C VAL A 69 -25.70 6.00 2.02
N TYR A 70 -25.44 7.04 1.20
CA TYR A 70 -26.51 7.79 0.54
C TYR A 70 -27.19 6.97 -0.56
N ASP A 71 -26.42 6.42 -1.50
CA ASP A 71 -26.97 5.58 -2.57
C ASP A 71 -26.40 4.16 -2.53
N THR A 72 -27.19 3.25 -1.97
CA THR A 72 -26.86 1.84 -1.83
C THR A 72 -26.89 1.05 -3.15
N SER A 73 -27.27 1.67 -4.27
CA SER A 73 -27.15 1.07 -5.60
C SER A 73 -25.77 1.28 -6.20
N ILE A 74 -25.03 2.30 -5.75
CA ILE A 74 -23.68 2.65 -6.23
C ILE A 74 -22.61 2.03 -5.34
N VAL A 75 -22.75 2.15 -4.01
CA VAL A 75 -21.81 1.58 -3.03
C VAL A 75 -22.57 0.91 -1.90
N LYS A 76 -21.94 -0.05 -1.23
CA LYS A 76 -22.39 -0.59 0.04
C LYS A 76 -21.27 -0.50 1.08
N PHE A 77 -21.64 -0.47 2.34
CA PHE A 77 -20.70 -0.58 3.44
C PHE A 77 -20.94 -1.89 4.18
N GLU A 78 -19.94 -2.73 4.25
CA GLU A 78 -19.99 -4.02 4.92
C GLU A 78 -18.63 -4.40 5.50
N ASN A 79 -18.60 -4.92 6.71
CA ASN A 79 -17.36 -5.38 7.37
C ASN A 79 -16.25 -4.31 7.35
N ASN A 80 -16.59 -3.07 7.72
CA ASN A 80 -15.70 -1.89 7.68
C ASN A 80 -15.16 -1.49 6.30
N ASN A 81 -15.68 -2.09 5.23
CA ASN A 81 -15.28 -1.74 3.89
C ASN A 81 -16.41 -1.06 3.10
N LEU A 82 -16.05 0.00 2.41
CA LEU A 82 -16.82 0.55 1.32
C LEU A 82 -16.57 -0.29 0.07
N VAL A 83 -17.64 -0.76 -0.58
CA VAL A 83 -17.55 -1.61 -1.77
C VAL A 83 -18.26 -0.94 -2.93
N GLY A 84 -17.55 -0.75 -4.05
CA GLY A 84 -18.14 -0.26 -5.30
C GLY A 84 -19.05 -1.30 -5.93
N LEU A 85 -20.31 -0.95 -6.21
CA LEU A 85 -21.29 -1.85 -6.82
C LEU A 85 -21.53 -1.53 -8.28
N LYS A 86 -21.57 -0.24 -8.61
CA LYS A 86 -21.88 0.27 -9.94
C LYS A 86 -21.17 1.59 -10.17
N GLU A 87 -20.75 1.83 -11.41
CA GLU A 87 -20.23 3.14 -11.83
C GLU A 87 -21.20 4.27 -11.49
N GLY A 88 -20.67 5.36 -10.95
CA GLY A 88 -21.43 6.53 -10.55
C GLY A 88 -20.78 7.36 -9.48
N GLU A 89 -21.47 8.41 -9.07
CA GLU A 89 -21.05 9.28 -7.98
C GLU A 89 -22.12 9.30 -6.90
N THR A 90 -21.69 9.24 -5.65
CA THR A 90 -22.53 9.27 -4.47
C THR A 90 -21.76 9.92 -3.31
N TYR A 91 -22.28 9.84 -2.11
CA TYR A 91 -21.52 10.17 -0.91
C TYR A 91 -21.86 9.21 0.23
N ILE A 92 -21.01 9.19 1.21
CA ILE A 92 -21.25 8.57 2.50
C ILE A 92 -21.18 9.65 3.59
N LEU A 93 -21.86 9.40 4.70
CA LEU A 93 -21.61 10.11 5.95
C LEU A 93 -20.84 9.20 6.87
N VAL A 94 -19.64 9.62 7.22
CA VAL A 94 -18.81 8.94 8.21
C VAL A 94 -19.05 9.59 9.55
N LYS A 95 -19.49 8.80 10.52
CA LYS A 95 -19.74 9.26 11.89
C LYS A 95 -18.62 8.79 12.79
N VAL A 96 -18.04 9.73 13.51
CA VAL A 96 -17.06 9.48 14.57
C VAL A 96 -17.56 10.20 15.83
N ASN A 97 -17.77 9.47 16.91
CA ASN A 97 -18.50 9.95 18.07
C ASN A 97 -19.91 10.41 17.66
N ASP A 98 -20.26 11.68 17.87
CA ASP A 98 -21.54 12.25 17.45
C ASP A 98 -21.42 13.24 16.29
N GLU A 99 -20.27 13.29 15.64
CA GLU A 99 -20.00 14.18 14.51
C GLU A 99 -20.03 13.40 13.20
N HIS A 100 -20.49 14.04 12.12
CA HIS A 100 -20.56 13.45 10.79
C HIS A 100 -19.72 14.24 9.81
N GLN A 101 -19.03 13.54 8.91
CA GLN A 101 -18.39 14.14 7.75
C GLN A 101 -18.98 13.57 6.47
N LYS A 102 -19.32 14.44 5.54
CA LYS A 102 -19.70 14.06 4.19
C LYS A 102 -18.43 13.76 3.37
N VAL A 103 -18.40 12.59 2.77
CA VAL A 103 -17.31 12.11 1.92
C VAL A 103 -17.90 11.75 0.56
N ASN A 104 -17.46 12.45 -0.48
CA ASN A 104 -17.89 12.11 -1.84
C ASN A 104 -17.23 10.80 -2.28
N VAL A 105 -18.00 9.97 -2.97
CA VAL A 105 -17.53 8.68 -3.48
C VAL A 105 -17.77 8.61 -4.97
N LYS A 106 -16.71 8.40 -5.70
CA LYS A 106 -16.74 8.12 -7.13
C LYS A 106 -16.40 6.66 -7.39
N VAL A 107 -17.30 5.93 -8.01
CA VAL A 107 -17.06 4.56 -8.43
C VAL A 107 -16.79 4.55 -9.93
N LEU A 108 -15.59 4.13 -10.30
CA LEU A 108 -15.15 3.98 -11.68
C LEU A 108 -15.54 2.60 -12.22
N PRO A 109 -15.62 2.42 -13.56
CA PRO A 109 -15.72 1.09 -14.15
C PRO A 109 -14.60 0.17 -13.64
N SER A 110 -14.87 -1.14 -13.55
CA SER A 110 -13.83 -2.12 -13.25
C SER A 110 -12.70 -2.05 -14.27
N GLY A 111 -11.45 -2.08 -13.82
CA GLY A 111 -10.26 -1.94 -14.65
C GLY A 111 -9.89 -0.49 -15.02
N SER A 112 -10.51 0.51 -14.41
CA SER A 112 -10.12 1.92 -14.60
C SER A 112 -8.75 2.23 -14.02
N PHE A 113 -8.37 1.57 -12.91
CA PHE A 113 -7.02 1.60 -12.37
C PHE A 113 -6.08 0.61 -13.06
N SER A 114 -6.51 0.04 -14.15
CA SER A 114 -6.03 -1.10 -14.90
C SER A 114 -4.55 -1.43 -14.73
N ARG A 115 -4.27 -2.70 -14.39
CA ARG A 115 -2.96 -3.35 -14.54
C ARG A 115 -2.63 -3.72 -15.99
N ALA A 116 -3.58 -3.59 -16.91
CA ALA A 116 -3.48 -4.04 -18.32
C ALA A 116 -2.79 -3.02 -19.24
N TRP A 117 -1.91 -2.17 -18.72
CA TRP A 117 -1.05 -1.29 -19.51
C TRP A 117 0.34 -1.91 -19.70
N ASN A 118 1.05 -1.53 -20.76
CA ASN A 118 2.41 -1.98 -21.03
C ASN A 118 3.41 -0.84 -20.85
N PHE A 119 4.67 -1.17 -20.61
CA PHE A 119 5.73 -0.15 -20.51
C PHE A 119 5.87 0.64 -21.81
N ASP A 120 5.55 0.04 -22.96
CA ASP A 120 5.55 0.72 -24.27
C ASP A 120 4.45 1.80 -24.39
N ASP A 121 3.46 1.83 -23.48
CA ASP A 121 2.46 2.90 -23.40
C ASP A 121 3.00 4.17 -22.71
N MET A 122 4.18 4.10 -22.08
CA MET A 122 4.84 5.23 -21.45
C MET A 122 5.27 6.27 -22.50
N LYS A 123 5.00 7.53 -22.21
CA LYS A 123 5.31 8.65 -23.11
C LYS A 123 6.33 9.59 -22.49
N SER A 124 7.21 10.12 -23.35
CA SER A 124 8.17 11.12 -22.95
C SER A 124 7.49 12.32 -22.26
N GLY A 125 8.09 12.77 -21.17
CA GLY A 125 7.57 13.87 -20.34
C GLY A 125 6.58 13.45 -19.25
N GLN A 126 6.11 12.18 -19.24
CA GLN A 126 5.35 11.66 -18.10
C GLN A 126 6.25 11.53 -16.88
N LYS A 127 5.64 11.61 -15.69
CA LYS A 127 6.35 11.70 -14.41
C LYS A 127 6.34 10.37 -13.65
N ILE A 128 7.50 10.02 -13.09
CA ILE A 128 7.68 8.79 -12.34
C ILE A 128 8.32 9.05 -10.98
N VAL A 129 7.87 8.30 -9.97
CA VAL A 129 8.46 8.25 -8.62
C VAL A 129 8.74 6.80 -8.22
N ALA A 130 9.57 6.61 -7.20
CA ALA A 130 9.86 5.29 -6.64
C ALA A 130 9.85 5.32 -5.12
N PHE A 131 9.24 4.29 -4.54
CA PHE A 131 9.27 3.94 -3.12
C PHE A 131 9.91 2.56 -2.99
N GLY A 132 10.75 2.36 -1.99
CA GLY A 132 11.42 1.08 -1.83
C GLY A 132 12.50 1.09 -0.76
N ASP A 133 13.20 -0.02 -0.70
CA ASP A 133 14.33 -0.23 0.19
C ASP A 133 15.70 0.12 -0.45
N SER A 134 16.78 -0.47 0.06
CA SER A 134 18.15 -0.20 -0.40
C SER A 134 18.40 -0.49 -1.88
N VAL A 135 17.72 -1.46 -2.46
CA VAL A 135 17.88 -1.80 -3.89
C VAL A 135 17.36 -0.66 -4.77
N THR A 136 16.25 -0.05 -4.38
CA THR A 136 15.65 1.10 -5.09
C THR A 136 16.35 2.40 -4.74
N ALA A 137 16.86 2.54 -3.49
CA ALA A 137 17.52 3.74 -2.98
C ALA A 137 18.93 3.98 -3.51
N ASN A 138 19.54 3.04 -4.24
CA ASN A 138 20.94 3.13 -4.72
C ASN A 138 22.04 2.87 -3.66
N ALA A 139 21.78 2.00 -2.70
CA ALA A 139 22.70 1.81 -1.57
C ALA A 139 24.17 1.56 -1.94
N THR A 140 24.43 1.04 -3.14
CA THR A 140 25.78 0.61 -3.57
C THR A 140 26.25 1.21 -4.91
N ILE A 141 25.42 2.05 -5.57
CA ILE A 141 25.73 2.64 -6.88
C ILE A 141 25.33 4.12 -6.93
N ASN A 142 25.72 4.80 -8.01
CA ASN A 142 25.21 6.14 -8.27
C ASN A 142 23.70 6.12 -8.51
N ALA A 143 22.96 7.06 -7.90
CA ALA A 143 21.51 7.20 -8.00
C ALA A 143 20.99 7.20 -9.46
N ASP A 144 21.73 7.80 -10.36
CA ASP A 144 21.38 7.89 -11.79
C ASP A 144 21.46 6.58 -12.55
N LEU A 145 21.98 5.53 -11.93
CA LEU A 145 22.19 4.21 -12.52
C LEU A 145 21.27 3.13 -11.95
N THR A 146 20.34 3.51 -11.08
CA THR A 146 19.30 2.57 -10.57
C THR A 146 18.36 2.14 -11.69
N TYR A 147 17.72 0.99 -11.52
CA TYR A 147 16.79 0.44 -12.53
C TYR A 147 15.68 1.41 -12.89
N VAL A 148 15.10 2.13 -11.92
CA VAL A 148 14.03 3.11 -12.16
C VAL A 148 14.53 4.27 -13.00
N ARG A 149 15.74 4.77 -12.71
CA ARG A 149 16.38 5.85 -13.50
C ARG A 149 16.70 5.38 -14.92
N GLN A 150 17.09 4.14 -15.10
CA GLN A 150 17.35 3.58 -16.42
C GLN A 150 16.07 3.43 -17.23
N ILE A 151 14.97 2.98 -16.60
CA ILE A 151 13.64 2.96 -17.22
C ILE A 151 13.21 4.39 -17.58
N SER A 152 13.35 5.36 -16.67
CA SER A 152 13.01 6.77 -16.95
C SER A 152 13.77 7.31 -18.16
N LYS A 153 15.07 7.07 -18.25
CA LYS A 153 15.90 7.53 -19.39
C LYS A 153 15.47 6.88 -20.69
N ARG A 154 15.13 5.58 -20.67
CA ARG A 154 14.72 4.82 -21.86
C ARG A 154 13.44 5.36 -22.47
N TYR A 155 12.48 5.73 -21.67
CA TYR A 155 11.18 6.24 -22.12
C TYR A 155 11.08 7.78 -22.12
N GLY A 156 12.16 8.48 -21.75
CA GLY A 156 12.17 9.94 -21.67
C GLY A 156 11.25 10.50 -20.57
N LEU A 157 11.07 9.74 -19.48
CA LEU A 157 10.24 10.15 -18.35
C LEU A 157 10.96 11.18 -17.48
N GLU A 158 10.21 12.09 -16.89
CA GLU A 158 10.66 12.94 -15.80
C GLU A 158 10.71 12.13 -14.49
N PHE A 159 11.91 11.82 -14.02
CA PHE A 159 12.07 11.20 -12.70
C PHE A 159 11.95 12.26 -11.61
N LYS A 160 10.77 12.34 -11.01
CA LYS A 160 10.42 13.40 -10.09
C LYS A 160 11.11 13.24 -8.73
N ASN A 161 11.05 12.03 -8.14
CA ASN A 161 11.71 11.76 -6.85
C ASN A 161 11.94 10.27 -6.62
N ASN A 162 12.95 9.96 -5.80
CA ASN A 162 13.19 8.64 -5.22
C ASN A 162 12.99 8.70 -3.71
N TYR A 163 11.86 8.21 -3.24
CA TYR A 163 11.52 8.15 -1.82
C TYR A 163 12.06 6.89 -1.11
N ALA A 164 12.75 6.03 -1.83
CA ALA A 164 13.32 4.81 -1.27
C ALA A 164 14.45 5.10 -0.27
N ILE A 165 14.51 4.32 0.81
CA ILE A 165 15.54 4.43 1.85
C ILE A 165 16.07 3.05 2.20
N GLY A 166 17.39 2.91 2.28
CA GLY A 166 18.04 1.67 2.66
C GLY A 166 17.64 1.18 4.06
N GLY A 167 17.37 -0.11 4.19
CA GLY A 167 17.01 -0.76 5.45
C GLY A 167 15.56 -0.56 5.89
N THR A 168 14.70 0.01 5.04
CA THR A 168 13.28 0.22 5.35
C THR A 168 12.42 -0.96 4.88
N THR A 169 11.26 -1.12 5.51
CA THR A 169 10.25 -2.16 5.21
C THR A 169 9.08 -1.60 4.42
N GLY A 170 8.39 -2.46 3.68
CA GLY A 170 7.08 -2.16 3.12
C GLY A 170 6.00 -2.15 4.20
N THR A 171 6.23 -2.84 5.30
CA THR A 171 5.34 -2.88 6.45
C THR A 171 5.60 -1.73 7.39
N TYR A 172 4.53 -1.13 7.90
CA TYR A 172 4.60 -0.15 8.97
C TYR A 172 5.17 -0.78 10.25
N MET A 173 6.25 -0.24 10.73
CA MET A 173 6.95 -0.73 11.92
C MET A 173 6.62 0.14 13.12
N TYR A 174 5.85 -0.39 14.05
CA TYR A 174 5.48 0.35 15.27
C TYR A 174 6.59 0.33 16.33
N ALA A 175 6.68 1.41 17.11
CA ALA A 175 7.75 1.63 18.09
C ALA A 175 7.80 0.58 19.24
N GLY A 176 6.74 -0.21 19.42
CA GLY A 176 6.66 -1.28 20.41
C GLY A 176 7.24 -2.63 19.98
N SER A 177 7.54 -2.82 18.69
CA SER A 177 8.08 -4.10 18.23
C SER A 177 9.47 -4.36 18.84
N ASN A 178 9.74 -5.63 19.21
CA ASN A 178 11.06 -6.00 19.75
C ASN A 178 12.18 -5.74 18.75
N ILE A 179 11.90 -5.88 17.48
CA ILE A 179 12.79 -5.65 16.33
C ILE A 179 13.21 -4.18 16.25
N TRP A 180 12.26 -3.28 16.46
CA TRP A 180 12.50 -1.85 16.50
C TRP A 180 13.50 -1.41 17.57
N LYS A 181 13.37 -1.97 18.78
CA LYS A 181 14.25 -1.65 19.92
C LYS A 181 15.70 -2.08 19.72
N GLU A 182 15.92 -3.09 18.88
CA GLU A 182 17.24 -3.68 18.68
C GLU A 182 18.07 -2.94 17.62
N TYR A 183 17.43 -2.32 16.63
CA TYR A 183 18.13 -1.85 15.44
C TYR A 183 18.12 -0.34 15.19
N ARG A 184 17.18 0.43 15.73
CA ARG A 184 17.13 1.88 15.45
C ARG A 184 16.42 2.70 16.52
N SER A 185 16.75 4.00 16.61
CA SER A 185 15.99 4.95 17.44
C SER A 185 14.67 5.32 16.75
N ALA A 186 13.67 5.70 17.55
CA ALA A 186 12.31 6.03 17.06
C ALA A 186 12.27 7.10 15.95
N LYS A 187 13.33 7.87 15.80
CA LYS A 187 13.42 8.94 14.81
C LYS A 187 13.85 8.48 13.41
N ASP A 188 14.44 7.27 13.30
CA ASP A 188 15.18 6.86 12.10
C ASP A 188 14.44 5.80 11.25
N VAL A 189 13.33 5.23 11.74
CA VAL A 189 12.57 4.26 10.98
C VAL A 189 11.55 4.96 10.11
N ILE A 190 11.85 4.94 8.84
CA ILE A 190 10.95 5.42 7.81
C ILE A 190 10.61 4.20 6.96
N ASP A 191 9.40 3.68 7.15
CA ASP A 191 8.83 2.58 6.36
C ASP A 191 8.08 3.10 5.13
N GLY A 192 7.66 2.17 4.26
CA GLY A 192 6.92 2.49 3.05
C GLY A 192 5.67 3.32 3.29
N PRO A 193 4.77 2.95 4.21
CA PRO A 193 3.56 3.71 4.50
C PRO A 193 3.80 5.16 4.90
N ARG A 194 4.76 5.42 5.80
CA ARG A 194 5.11 6.79 6.20
C ARG A 194 5.68 7.60 5.04
N ARG A 195 6.47 6.97 4.17
CA ARG A 195 7.03 7.64 3.00
C ARG A 195 5.98 8.00 1.98
N VAL A 196 5.05 7.09 1.69
CA VAL A 196 3.92 7.38 0.81
C VAL A 196 3.07 8.50 1.40
N LYS A 197 2.77 8.40 2.71
CA LYS A 197 2.01 9.43 3.41
C LYS A 197 2.66 10.82 3.30
N GLU A 198 3.95 10.91 3.59
CA GLU A 198 4.70 12.16 3.52
C GLU A 198 4.66 12.78 2.11
N ALA A 199 4.89 11.96 1.07
CA ALA A 199 4.86 12.43 -0.32
C ALA A 199 3.48 12.93 -0.75
N VAL A 200 2.42 12.24 -0.32
CA VAL A 200 1.03 12.63 -0.60
C VAL A 200 0.65 13.90 0.15
N ASP A 201 0.91 13.94 1.46
CA ASP A 201 0.57 15.09 2.30
C ASP A 201 1.30 16.39 1.86
N ASN A 202 2.49 16.24 1.27
CA ASN A 202 3.24 17.35 0.67
C ASN A 202 2.74 17.75 -0.74
N GLY A 203 1.74 17.06 -1.29
CA GLY A 203 1.20 17.34 -2.64
C GLY A 203 2.12 16.90 -3.79
N GLU A 204 3.13 16.05 -3.52
CA GLU A 204 4.16 15.68 -4.49
C GLU A 204 3.68 14.63 -5.51
N ILE A 205 2.50 14.02 -5.28
CA ILE A 205 1.97 12.90 -6.06
C ILE A 205 0.87 13.33 -7.05
N ALA A 206 0.28 14.51 -6.89
CA ALA A 206 -0.91 14.93 -7.63
C ALA A 206 -0.77 14.90 -9.17
N ASP A 207 0.45 15.05 -9.69
CA ASP A 207 0.77 15.09 -11.12
C ASP A 207 1.71 13.96 -11.58
N VAL A 208 1.81 12.87 -10.80
CA VAL A 208 2.67 11.71 -11.09
C VAL A 208 1.92 10.67 -11.92
N ASP A 209 2.50 10.24 -13.04
CA ASP A 209 1.87 9.23 -13.91
C ASP A 209 2.17 7.80 -13.43
N TYR A 210 3.37 7.55 -12.88
CA TYR A 210 3.82 6.20 -12.50
C TYR A 210 4.49 6.19 -11.14
N ALA A 211 4.17 5.18 -10.32
CA ALA A 211 4.83 4.93 -9.04
C ALA A 211 5.30 3.48 -8.93
N PHE A 212 6.58 3.27 -8.63
CA PHE A 212 7.10 1.98 -8.18
C PHE A 212 6.98 1.86 -6.67
N ILE A 213 6.51 0.70 -6.19
CA ILE A 213 6.57 0.28 -4.79
C ILE A 213 7.36 -1.02 -4.75
N ALA A 214 8.56 -0.99 -4.17
CA ALA A 214 9.54 -2.07 -4.24
C ALA A 214 10.19 -2.35 -2.87
N TYR A 215 9.45 -3.05 -2.01
CA TYR A 215 9.90 -3.48 -0.69
C TYR A 215 9.83 -5.00 -0.57
N GLY A 216 10.40 -5.55 0.51
CA GLY A 216 10.24 -6.94 0.88
C GLY A 216 11.51 -7.61 1.41
N HIS A 217 12.74 -7.18 1.01
CA HIS A 217 13.97 -7.76 1.56
C HIS A 217 14.06 -7.58 3.07
N ASN A 218 13.76 -6.37 3.55
CA ASN A 218 13.78 -6.08 4.97
C ASN A 218 12.55 -6.64 5.68
N ASP A 219 11.39 -6.72 5.02
CA ASP A 219 10.20 -7.36 5.58
C ASP A 219 10.49 -8.84 5.86
N GLN A 220 11.09 -9.56 4.92
CA GLN A 220 11.50 -10.94 5.13
C GLN A 220 12.51 -11.07 6.28
N TYR A 221 13.40 -10.13 6.45
CA TYR A 221 14.36 -10.12 7.57
C TYR A 221 13.69 -9.82 8.91
N PHE A 222 12.81 -8.84 8.95
CA PHE A 222 12.13 -8.39 10.18
C PHE A 222 10.87 -9.18 10.52
N GLN A 223 10.35 -10.01 9.61
CA GLN A 223 9.24 -10.91 9.85
C GLN A 223 7.94 -10.24 10.34
N PRO A 224 7.49 -9.12 9.76
CA PRO A 224 6.15 -8.64 10.08
C PRO A 224 5.11 -9.67 9.61
N PRO A 225 3.97 -9.79 10.29
CA PRO A 225 2.91 -10.68 9.86
C PRO A 225 2.43 -10.29 8.45
N ILE A 226 2.12 -11.29 7.61
CA ILE A 226 1.59 -11.05 6.26
C ILE A 226 0.17 -10.51 6.34
N THR A 227 -0.65 -11.08 7.22
CA THR A 227 -2.01 -10.63 7.52
C THR A 227 -2.24 -10.63 9.01
N VAL A 228 -3.11 -9.76 9.50
CA VAL A 228 -3.59 -9.74 10.90
C VAL A 228 -5.11 -9.66 10.87
N GLU A 229 -5.79 -10.29 11.83
CA GLU A 229 -7.23 -10.14 11.98
C GLU A 229 -7.55 -8.66 12.24
N GLY A 230 -8.44 -8.09 11.45
CA GLY A 230 -8.74 -6.66 11.48
C GLY A 230 -7.77 -5.78 10.68
N ASP A 231 -6.98 -6.35 9.80
CA ASP A 231 -6.03 -5.67 8.89
C ASP A 231 -6.63 -4.57 8.00
N ASN A 232 -7.95 -4.45 8.06
CA ASN A 232 -8.68 -3.36 7.41
C ASN A 232 -8.63 -2.06 8.21
N VAL A 233 -8.22 -2.10 9.48
CA VAL A 233 -8.10 -0.92 10.34
C VAL A 233 -6.64 -0.51 10.39
N TYR A 234 -6.24 0.31 9.43
CA TYR A 234 -4.89 0.81 9.35
C TYR A 234 -4.84 2.29 9.73
N ASN A 235 -4.58 2.57 11.00
CA ASN A 235 -4.30 3.93 11.45
C ASN A 235 -2.81 4.11 11.63
N ILE A 236 -2.16 4.77 10.68
CA ILE A 236 -0.73 5.06 10.68
C ILE A 236 -0.30 5.96 11.86
N GLU A 237 -1.23 6.62 12.51
CA GLU A 237 -0.97 7.49 13.66
C GLU A 237 -1.05 6.72 14.99
N ASN A 238 -1.62 5.53 14.97
CA ASN A 238 -1.62 4.66 16.15
C ASN A 238 -0.37 3.78 16.20
N PHE A 239 0.66 4.30 16.84
CA PHE A 239 1.97 3.66 16.99
C PHE A 239 1.97 2.38 17.84
N ASP A 240 0.87 2.04 18.49
CA ASP A 240 0.75 0.91 19.40
C ASP A 240 0.20 -0.36 18.75
N ASN A 241 -0.36 -0.27 17.53
CA ASN A 241 -0.96 -1.40 16.84
C ASN A 241 0.02 -2.11 15.89
N ALA A 242 -0.02 -3.44 15.91
CA ALA A 242 0.69 -4.25 14.93
C ALA A 242 0.01 -4.11 13.55
N HIS A 243 0.81 -3.84 12.53
CA HIS A 243 0.35 -3.75 11.16
C HIS A 243 0.90 -4.92 10.36
N SER A 244 0.13 -5.40 9.37
CA SER A 244 0.59 -6.45 8.50
C SER A 244 1.22 -5.90 7.22
N PHE A 245 1.94 -6.79 6.54
CA PHE A 245 2.51 -6.53 5.22
C PHE A 245 1.42 -6.15 4.20
N LYS A 246 0.36 -6.97 4.10
CA LYS A 246 -0.76 -6.69 3.18
C LYS A 246 -1.51 -5.41 3.52
N GLY A 247 -1.80 -5.18 4.79
CA GLY A 247 -2.46 -3.94 5.24
C GLY A 247 -1.67 -2.70 4.86
N SER A 248 -0.34 -2.75 5.04
CA SER A 248 0.56 -1.65 4.70
C SER A 248 0.61 -1.36 3.19
N TYR A 249 0.62 -2.40 2.36
CA TYR A 249 0.58 -2.24 0.91
C TYR A 249 -0.77 -1.70 0.41
N ARG A 250 -1.90 -2.18 0.98
CA ARG A 250 -3.23 -1.62 0.70
C ARG A 250 -3.28 -0.13 1.02
N PHE A 251 -2.73 0.25 2.17
CA PHE A 251 -2.62 1.65 2.54
C PHE A 251 -1.83 2.45 1.49
N MET A 252 -0.62 2.02 1.14
CA MET A 252 0.23 2.73 0.20
C MET A 252 -0.46 2.92 -1.17
N VAL A 253 -1.03 1.87 -1.72
CA VAL A 253 -1.71 1.92 -3.03
C VAL A 253 -2.93 2.84 -2.99
N ASN A 254 -3.79 2.68 -1.99
CA ASN A 254 -5.00 3.48 -1.86
C ASN A 254 -4.67 4.95 -1.58
N TYR A 255 -3.65 5.22 -0.79
CA TYR A 255 -3.23 6.58 -0.48
C TYR A 255 -2.67 7.33 -1.69
N LEU A 256 -1.89 6.65 -2.53
CA LEU A 256 -1.41 7.19 -3.80
C LEU A 256 -2.57 7.46 -4.77
N ARG A 257 -3.52 6.53 -4.92
CA ARG A 257 -4.69 6.69 -5.78
C ARG A 257 -5.62 7.80 -5.31
N HIS A 258 -5.72 7.97 -4.01
CA HIS A 258 -6.51 9.06 -3.45
C HIS A 258 -5.94 10.42 -3.85
N ALA A 259 -4.61 10.58 -3.78
CA ALA A 259 -3.93 11.80 -4.22
C ALA A 259 -4.00 12.00 -5.76
N ASN A 260 -3.97 10.89 -6.50
CA ASN A 260 -4.04 10.90 -7.96
C ASN A 260 -4.72 9.61 -8.47
N PRO A 261 -6.02 9.64 -8.78
CA PRO A 261 -6.76 8.47 -9.26
C PRO A 261 -6.24 7.89 -10.58
N ASN A 262 -5.47 8.66 -11.35
CA ASN A 262 -4.93 8.22 -12.64
C ASN A 262 -3.51 7.62 -12.54
N ILE A 263 -2.94 7.56 -11.33
CA ILE A 263 -1.58 7.05 -11.13
C ILE A 263 -1.51 5.55 -11.46
N LYS A 264 -0.54 5.18 -12.27
CA LYS A 264 -0.24 3.78 -12.59
C LYS A 264 0.81 3.25 -11.62
N ILE A 265 0.41 2.27 -10.82
CA ILE A 265 1.25 1.71 -9.75
C ILE A 265 1.83 0.38 -10.20
N ILE A 266 3.11 0.18 -9.92
CA ILE A 266 3.85 -1.06 -10.13
C ILE A 266 4.31 -1.59 -8.79
N LEU A 267 3.82 -2.76 -8.39
CA LEU A 267 4.37 -3.52 -7.28
C LEU A 267 5.53 -4.37 -7.81
N LEU A 268 6.73 -4.03 -7.44
CA LEU A 268 7.91 -4.80 -7.80
C LEU A 268 8.29 -5.73 -6.65
N ASN A 269 8.23 -7.03 -6.89
CA ASN A 269 8.74 -8.04 -5.99
C ASN A 269 10.27 -7.90 -5.83
N CYS A 270 10.80 -8.44 -4.74
CA CYS A 270 12.23 -8.40 -4.48
C CYS A 270 13.03 -9.11 -5.57
N THR A 271 14.21 -8.60 -5.83
CA THR A 271 15.22 -9.35 -6.58
C THR A 271 15.73 -10.54 -5.79
N TYR A 272 16.25 -11.55 -6.47
CA TYR A 272 16.93 -12.67 -5.81
C TYR A 272 18.00 -12.18 -4.85
N SER A 273 18.11 -12.82 -3.71
CA SER A 273 19.11 -12.56 -2.69
C SER A 273 19.48 -13.87 -1.98
N GLU A 274 20.76 -14.21 -1.99
CA GLU A 274 21.26 -15.35 -1.23
C GLU A 274 21.01 -15.18 0.27
N TYR A 275 21.02 -13.95 0.75
CA TYR A 275 20.71 -13.59 2.13
C TYR A 275 19.26 -13.96 2.51
N CYS A 276 18.30 -13.65 1.64
CA CYS A 276 16.89 -13.98 1.88
C CYS A 276 16.62 -15.49 1.89
N GLN A 277 17.41 -16.28 1.16
CA GLN A 277 17.28 -17.73 1.21
C GLN A 277 17.83 -18.34 2.51
N THR A 278 18.86 -17.75 3.07
CA THR A 278 19.59 -18.33 4.22
C THR A 278 19.16 -17.77 5.55
N SER A 279 18.91 -16.48 5.67
CA SER A 279 18.66 -15.80 6.94
C SER A 279 17.27 -16.05 7.52
N GLY A 280 16.26 -16.22 6.68
CA GLY A 280 14.90 -16.53 7.11
C GLY A 280 14.74 -17.85 7.89
N ARG A 281 15.75 -18.73 7.83
CA ARG A 281 15.74 -20.00 8.55
C ARG A 281 16.38 -19.95 9.94
N THR A 282 17.18 -18.92 10.24
CA THR A 282 18.00 -18.89 11.46
C THR A 282 17.28 -18.34 12.68
N TRP A 283 16.14 -17.67 12.52
CA TRP A 283 15.45 -16.95 13.60
C TRP A 283 14.08 -17.54 13.98
N GLY A 284 13.78 -18.81 13.56
CA GLY A 284 12.46 -19.42 13.81
C GLY A 284 11.34 -18.66 13.11
N SER A 285 11.63 -18.17 11.91
CA SER A 285 10.72 -17.34 11.13
C SER A 285 9.43 -18.07 10.81
N GLU A 286 8.32 -17.42 11.11
CA GLU A 286 6.97 -17.88 10.79
C GLU A 286 6.70 -17.81 9.28
N TYR A 287 7.28 -16.80 8.62
CA TYR A 287 7.11 -16.53 7.19
C TYR A 287 8.41 -16.68 6.42
N MET A 288 8.32 -17.25 5.24
CA MET A 288 9.42 -17.40 4.30
C MET A 288 9.35 -16.33 3.21
N TYR A 289 10.44 -16.09 2.51
CA TYR A 289 10.46 -15.15 1.41
C TYR A 289 9.38 -15.40 0.33
N PRO A 290 9.11 -16.65 -0.10
CA PRO A 290 8.00 -16.95 -1.02
C PRO A 290 6.64 -16.45 -0.54
N ASP A 291 6.38 -16.42 0.77
CA ASP A 291 5.10 -15.98 1.33
C ASP A 291 4.88 -14.47 1.09
N TYR A 292 5.91 -13.65 1.24
CA TYR A 292 5.87 -12.21 0.93
C TYR A 292 5.71 -11.96 -0.56
N ARG A 293 6.39 -12.74 -1.42
CA ARG A 293 6.23 -12.65 -2.89
C ARG A 293 4.81 -12.95 -3.31
N HIS A 294 4.25 -14.04 -2.79
CA HIS A 294 2.87 -14.42 -3.06
C HIS A 294 1.87 -13.38 -2.56
N ALA A 295 2.13 -12.79 -1.40
CA ALA A 295 1.31 -11.70 -0.87
C ALA A 295 1.28 -10.47 -1.80
N ILE A 296 2.39 -10.14 -2.47
CA ILE A 296 2.42 -9.05 -3.46
C ILE A 296 1.62 -9.41 -4.72
N GLU A 297 1.68 -10.66 -5.17
CA GLU A 297 0.88 -11.13 -6.32
C GLU A 297 -0.62 -11.06 -6.01
N GLU A 298 -1.05 -11.56 -4.84
CA GLU A 298 -2.44 -11.47 -4.39
C GLU A 298 -2.91 -10.03 -4.24
N LEU A 299 -2.08 -9.13 -3.71
CA LEU A 299 -2.38 -7.70 -3.59
C LEU A 299 -2.51 -7.02 -4.96
N ALA A 300 -1.68 -7.42 -5.92
CA ALA A 300 -1.75 -6.86 -7.26
C ALA A 300 -3.08 -7.23 -7.95
N GLU A 301 -3.58 -8.44 -7.71
CA GLU A 301 -4.91 -8.86 -8.17
C GLU A 301 -6.04 -8.15 -7.43
N GLU A 302 -5.95 -8.08 -6.10
CA GLU A 302 -6.95 -7.45 -5.25
C GLU A 302 -7.10 -5.95 -5.56
N LEU A 303 -5.98 -5.25 -5.78
CA LEU A 303 -5.93 -3.81 -5.95
C LEU A 303 -5.91 -3.36 -7.42
N ASP A 304 -5.97 -4.30 -8.36
CA ASP A 304 -5.85 -4.05 -9.81
C ASP A 304 -4.63 -3.15 -10.15
N VAL A 305 -3.46 -3.56 -9.71
CA VAL A 305 -2.18 -2.91 -10.01
C VAL A 305 -1.25 -3.85 -10.76
N LYS A 306 -0.36 -3.28 -11.55
CA LYS A 306 0.68 -4.06 -12.23
C LYS A 306 1.66 -4.64 -11.21
N THR A 307 2.03 -5.91 -11.36
CA THR A 307 3.12 -6.52 -10.60
C THR A 307 4.19 -7.09 -11.51
N VAL A 308 5.43 -7.06 -11.05
CA VAL A 308 6.56 -7.71 -11.70
C VAL A 308 7.35 -8.47 -10.65
N ASP A 309 7.57 -9.77 -10.89
CA ASP A 309 8.41 -10.61 -10.05
C ASP A 309 9.73 -10.97 -10.76
N PRO A 310 10.83 -10.32 -10.42
CA PRO A 310 12.12 -10.57 -11.04
C PRO A 310 12.91 -11.72 -10.39
N TRP A 311 12.41 -12.35 -9.32
CA TRP A 311 13.19 -13.27 -8.52
C TRP A 311 13.87 -14.38 -9.32
N ASN A 312 13.07 -15.17 -10.03
CA ASN A 312 13.60 -16.33 -10.78
C ASN A 312 14.56 -15.91 -11.87
N TYR A 313 14.30 -14.78 -12.55
CA TYR A 313 15.21 -14.23 -13.55
C TYR A 313 16.54 -13.80 -12.91
N MET A 314 16.50 -13.07 -11.81
CA MET A 314 17.69 -12.60 -11.12
C MET A 314 18.47 -13.74 -10.49
N GLU A 315 17.82 -14.83 -10.08
CA GLU A 315 18.46 -16.06 -9.60
C GLU A 315 19.32 -16.71 -10.69
N THR A 316 18.86 -16.72 -11.95
CA THR A 316 19.64 -17.29 -13.07
C THR A 316 20.94 -16.57 -13.34
N ILE A 317 21.05 -15.30 -12.96
CA ILE A 317 22.27 -14.50 -13.12
C ILE A 317 23.10 -14.39 -11.85
N PHE A 318 22.63 -14.98 -10.75
CA PHE A 318 23.34 -15.07 -9.45
C PHE A 318 24.10 -16.40 -9.35
N ASP A 319 24.87 -16.78 -10.34
CA ASP A 319 25.72 -17.97 -10.27
C ASP A 319 27.16 -17.64 -9.84
N ALA A 320 27.94 -18.68 -9.55
CA ALA A 320 29.31 -18.53 -9.08
C ALA A 320 30.23 -17.74 -10.04
N ASN A 321 29.92 -17.71 -11.33
CA ASN A 321 30.74 -17.06 -12.36
C ASN A 321 30.28 -15.61 -12.61
N THR A 322 29.00 -15.33 -12.43
CA THR A 322 28.40 -14.05 -12.87
C THR A 322 27.93 -13.16 -11.71
N LYS A 323 27.79 -13.70 -10.49
CA LYS A 323 27.31 -12.90 -9.34
C LYS A 323 28.11 -11.61 -9.13
N ASN A 324 29.43 -11.65 -9.24
CA ASN A 324 30.27 -10.45 -9.05
C ASN A 324 30.14 -9.42 -10.18
N ILE A 325 29.48 -9.78 -11.29
CA ILE A 325 29.18 -8.87 -12.39
C ILE A 325 27.90 -8.10 -12.09
N TYR A 326 26.88 -8.81 -11.61
CA TYR A 326 25.52 -8.28 -11.45
C TYR A 326 25.18 -7.88 -10.01
N TYR A 327 25.92 -8.36 -9.03
CA TYR A 327 25.74 -8.05 -7.62
C TYR A 327 27.01 -7.43 -7.03
N LYS A 328 26.84 -6.54 -6.07
CA LYS A 328 27.90 -5.94 -5.25
C LYS A 328 28.17 -6.76 -4.00
N ASP A 329 27.11 -7.34 -3.46
CA ASP A 329 27.13 -8.23 -2.31
C ASP A 329 26.00 -9.26 -2.46
N VAL A 330 25.57 -9.90 -1.38
CA VAL A 330 24.55 -10.96 -1.41
C VAL A 330 23.12 -10.43 -1.62
N VAL A 331 22.90 -9.10 -1.63
CA VAL A 331 21.59 -8.45 -1.78
C VAL A 331 21.61 -7.40 -2.88
N HIS A 332 22.60 -6.50 -2.86
CA HIS A 332 22.57 -5.28 -3.66
C HIS A 332 23.14 -5.50 -5.06
N LEU A 333 22.45 -4.91 -6.02
CA LEU A 333 22.84 -5.01 -7.43
C LEU A 333 24.02 -4.10 -7.78
N SER A 334 24.84 -4.53 -8.71
CA SER A 334 25.79 -3.65 -9.43
C SER A 334 25.04 -2.81 -10.46
N VAL A 335 25.74 -1.87 -11.12
CA VAL A 335 25.18 -1.12 -12.26
C VAL A 335 24.62 -2.07 -13.32
N LYS A 336 25.38 -3.11 -13.69
CA LYS A 336 24.94 -4.13 -14.67
C LYS A 336 23.75 -4.96 -14.15
N GLY A 337 23.68 -5.20 -12.84
CA GLY A 337 22.51 -5.83 -12.22
C GLY A 337 21.26 -4.96 -12.36
N HIS A 338 21.37 -3.67 -12.12
CA HIS A 338 20.27 -2.72 -12.34
C HIS A 338 19.86 -2.61 -13.81
N GLU A 339 20.81 -2.68 -14.76
CA GLU A 339 20.50 -2.76 -16.20
C GLU A 339 19.67 -4.01 -16.52
N LYS A 340 20.09 -5.16 -16.01
CA LYS A 340 19.35 -6.42 -16.21
C LYS A 340 17.96 -6.38 -15.59
N LEU A 341 17.84 -5.81 -14.40
CA LEU A 341 16.52 -5.64 -13.74
C LEU A 341 15.62 -4.71 -14.56
N ALA A 342 16.13 -3.58 -15.03
CA ALA A 342 15.40 -2.67 -15.92
C ALA A 342 14.95 -3.37 -17.20
N ASP A 343 15.86 -4.11 -17.89
CA ASP A 343 15.56 -4.88 -19.09
C ASP A 343 14.51 -5.97 -18.88
N TYR A 344 14.43 -6.51 -17.67
CA TYR A 344 13.42 -7.50 -17.32
C TYR A 344 12.06 -6.85 -17.08
N ILE A 345 12.01 -5.80 -16.24
CA ILE A 345 10.78 -5.12 -15.84
C ILE A 345 9.99 -4.64 -17.05
N ILE A 346 10.64 -4.03 -18.03
CA ILE A 346 9.96 -3.44 -19.20
C ILE A 346 9.34 -4.44 -20.17
N LYS A 347 9.50 -5.76 -19.95
CA LYS A 347 8.86 -6.81 -20.76
C LYS A 347 7.41 -7.08 -20.37
N PHE A 348 6.98 -6.56 -19.26
CA PHE A 348 5.64 -6.71 -18.71
C PHE A 348 4.79 -5.45 -18.96
#